data_499513276f12b655065763c6ba1f8d09
#
_entry.id   499513276f12b655065763c6ba1f8d09
#
_cell.length_a   1.000
_cell.length_b   1.000
_cell.length_c   1.000
_cell.angle_alpha   90.00
_cell.angle_beta   90.00
_cell.angle_gamma   90.00
#
_symmetry.space_group_name_H-M   'P 1'
#
loop_
_entity.id
_entity.type
_entity.pdbx_description
1 polymer ?
#
loop_
_entity_poly.entity_id
_entity_poly.type
_entity_poly.pdbx_seq_one_letter_code
_entity_poly.pdbx_strand_id
1 'polypeptide(L)'
;MPAIRLFDTTLRDGEKSPGIMLTVPEKVRLAVQLARLGVDVIEAGFPAASEAQFEAVRTIAQRVSGPVVAALARATNPTDFDVAMRALESCPRPRLHTFAPVSPFYRRHYLKRDFAATLDLAQKAVRLAKERCADVEFSLVDAFRASTDDIVAMAKAAAEAGATVINIADTVGYATPSEIETVFRAVKAALGDGSGVTLSVHCHNDLGLAVANSLAAVSAGATQIHGTINGIGERAGNTPLEEIVAILKTRGDRFQAEIGADTTQIGPTCRLVKRLTGITLQVHKPVVGAHAFVYETTVPQLGDESAQPPYEIMDPNQFGLEAAPKPVAKDMSVEAFSERLRHMGLTVDDEAVRQCWDAYRQLAERKEQVYESDVENLLDETILAPPQRYKLLYLNVSAGSISVPNATVQLEMDGQVRQDAGFGQGPVDAAFKTICKMTHRFPKLLRYEVNAVTSGTDALGEVFVHLEEDGQQVQGRGVATDIVLASAKAFINALNKLEQKPKEPSVFEFTEXESWQPRL
;
A
#
# COMPACT_ATOMS: atom_id res chain seq x y z
N MET A 1 8.91 -27.19 -9.94
CA MET A 1 9.74 -26.09 -9.39
C MET A 1 9.12 -25.63 -8.08
N PRO A 2 9.90 -25.13 -7.10
CA PRO A 2 9.29 -24.63 -5.87
C PRO A 2 8.42 -23.42 -6.17
N ALA A 3 7.26 -23.34 -5.52
CA ALA A 3 6.39 -22.19 -5.62
C ALA A 3 6.89 -21.12 -4.63
N ILE A 4 7.14 -19.91 -5.12
CA ILE A 4 7.53 -18.77 -4.28
C ILE A 4 6.25 -18.06 -3.86
N ARG A 5 6.05 -17.94 -2.56
CA ARG A 5 4.92 -17.22 -1.98
C ARG A 5 5.21 -15.74 -1.86
N LEU A 6 4.24 -14.94 -2.26
CA LEU A 6 4.30 -13.48 -2.12
C LEU A 6 3.55 -13.08 -0.85
N PHE A 7 4.28 -12.50 0.10
CA PHE A 7 3.72 -11.95 1.33
C PHE A 7 3.66 -10.43 1.18
N ASP A 8 2.46 -9.92 0.98
CA ASP A 8 2.27 -8.47 0.81
C ASP A 8 2.08 -7.79 2.16
N THR A 9 2.93 -6.82 2.47
CA THR A 9 2.83 -6.01 3.68
C THR A 9 2.54 -4.53 3.38
N THR A 10 1.95 -4.25 2.21
CA THR A 10 1.56 -2.89 1.83
C THR A 10 0.66 -2.24 2.89
N LEU A 11 -0.27 -3.02 3.46
CA LEU A 11 -1.25 -2.55 4.45
C LEU A 11 -0.72 -2.49 5.89
N ARG A 12 0.53 -2.91 6.13
CA ARG A 12 1.14 -2.81 7.45
C ARG A 12 2.46 -2.05 7.39
N ASP A 13 3.51 -2.64 6.78
CA ASP A 13 4.82 -1.97 6.70
C ASP A 13 4.83 -0.86 5.66
N GLY A 14 4.08 -1.04 4.59
CA GLY A 14 3.90 -0.01 3.56
C GLY A 14 3.31 1.28 4.13
N GLU A 15 2.35 1.17 5.06
CA GLU A 15 1.72 2.33 5.70
C GLU A 15 2.68 3.17 6.57
N LYS A 16 3.85 2.65 6.90
CA LYS A 16 4.86 3.45 7.60
C LYS A 16 5.54 4.48 6.71
N SER A 17 5.28 4.47 5.39
CA SER A 17 5.75 5.56 4.52
C SER A 17 5.19 6.90 5.02
N PRO A 18 6.05 7.91 5.19
CA PRO A 18 5.56 9.23 5.63
C PRO A 18 4.45 9.76 4.72
N GLY A 19 3.35 10.19 5.32
CA GLY A 19 2.22 10.77 4.59
C GLY A 19 1.16 9.79 4.12
N ILE A 20 1.32 8.49 4.33
CA ILE A 20 0.26 7.54 4.00
C ILE A 20 -0.74 7.48 5.18
N MET A 21 -2.02 7.65 4.85
CA MET A 21 -3.12 7.57 5.82
C MET A 21 -4.31 6.91 5.11
N LEU A 22 -4.39 5.59 5.15
CA LEU A 22 -5.48 4.85 4.50
C LEU A 22 -6.66 4.65 5.46
N THR A 23 -7.85 4.97 4.99
CA THR A 23 -9.10 4.67 5.71
C THR A 23 -9.42 3.17 5.62
N VAL A 24 -10.30 2.68 6.48
CA VAL A 24 -10.71 1.27 6.47
C VAL A 24 -11.25 0.85 5.07
N PRO A 25 -12.16 1.61 4.44
CA PRO A 25 -12.62 1.25 3.08
C PRO A 25 -11.48 1.19 2.05
N GLU A 26 -10.52 2.12 2.12
CA GLU A 26 -9.36 2.12 1.22
C GLU A 26 -8.50 0.88 1.42
N LYS A 27 -8.27 0.48 2.67
CA LYS A 27 -7.52 -0.76 2.99
C LYS A 27 -8.24 -1.99 2.45
N VAL A 28 -9.55 -2.06 2.63
CA VAL A 28 -10.36 -3.19 2.12
C VAL A 28 -10.30 -3.23 0.60
N ARG A 29 -10.44 -2.08 -0.06
CA ARG A 29 -10.35 -1.95 -1.51
C ARG A 29 -9.00 -2.49 -2.02
N LEU A 30 -7.92 -2.10 -1.34
CA LEU A 30 -6.58 -2.56 -1.70
C LEU A 30 -6.40 -4.07 -1.42
N ALA A 31 -6.89 -4.57 -0.29
CA ALA A 31 -6.80 -6.00 0.05
C ALA A 31 -7.52 -6.87 -1.00
N VAL A 32 -8.69 -6.43 -1.49
CA VAL A 32 -9.42 -7.12 -2.56
C VAL A 32 -8.57 -7.15 -3.84
N GLN A 33 -7.93 -6.03 -4.19
CA GLN A 33 -7.07 -5.96 -5.38
C GLN A 33 -5.82 -6.84 -5.23
N LEU A 34 -5.23 -6.90 -4.02
CA LEU A 34 -4.09 -7.80 -3.74
C LEU A 34 -4.49 -9.27 -3.90
N ALA A 35 -5.69 -9.64 -3.45
CA ALA A 35 -6.21 -10.99 -3.65
C ALA A 35 -6.39 -11.30 -5.15
N ARG A 36 -6.84 -10.33 -5.96
CA ARG A 36 -6.96 -10.49 -7.42
C ARG A 36 -5.59 -10.63 -8.09
N LEU A 37 -4.60 -9.88 -7.61
CA LEU A 37 -3.21 -10.04 -8.08
C LEU A 37 -2.70 -11.46 -7.79
N GLY A 38 -3.28 -12.12 -6.78
CA GLY A 38 -2.90 -13.48 -6.44
C GLY A 38 -1.72 -13.55 -5.49
N VAL A 39 -1.57 -12.55 -4.60
CA VAL A 39 -0.58 -12.68 -3.51
C VAL A 39 -1.02 -13.82 -2.59
N ASP A 40 -0.06 -14.54 -2.02
CA ASP A 40 -0.35 -15.70 -1.17
C ASP A 40 -0.74 -15.30 0.24
N VAL A 41 -0.18 -14.20 0.73
CA VAL A 41 -0.43 -13.68 2.10
C VAL A 41 -0.63 -12.17 2.03
N ILE A 42 -1.64 -11.67 2.72
CA ILE A 42 -1.87 -10.23 2.94
C ILE A 42 -1.68 -9.96 4.42
N GLU A 43 -0.67 -9.17 4.79
CA GLU A 43 -0.52 -8.68 6.15
C GLU A 43 -1.42 -7.45 6.31
N ALA A 44 -2.57 -7.68 6.92
CA ALA A 44 -3.67 -6.70 6.91
C ALA A 44 -3.46 -5.54 7.89
N GLY A 45 -2.58 -5.70 8.88
CA GLY A 45 -2.29 -4.63 9.83
C GLY A 45 -1.80 -5.12 11.19
N PHE A 46 -1.87 -4.21 12.17
CA PHE A 46 -1.51 -4.47 13.55
C PHE A 46 -2.74 -4.15 14.44
N PRO A 47 -3.62 -5.14 14.67
CA PRO A 47 -4.91 -4.88 15.35
C PRO A 47 -4.81 -4.28 16.75
N ALA A 48 -3.76 -4.62 17.50
CA ALA A 48 -3.57 -4.11 18.85
C ALA A 48 -3.07 -2.65 18.89
N ALA A 49 -2.73 -2.06 17.73
CA ALA A 49 -2.22 -0.69 17.69
C ALA A 49 -3.34 0.35 17.87
N SER A 50 -4.54 0.10 17.34
CA SER A 50 -5.68 1.04 17.46
C SER A 50 -6.98 0.36 17.03
N GLU A 51 -8.11 0.97 17.40
CA GLU A 51 -9.43 0.53 16.97
C GLU A 51 -9.55 0.52 15.43
N ALA A 52 -9.01 1.54 14.77
CA ALA A 52 -9.03 1.61 13.30
C ALA A 52 -8.24 0.45 12.66
N GLN A 53 -7.09 0.09 13.25
CA GLN A 53 -6.32 -1.07 12.77
C GLN A 53 -7.07 -2.38 13.02
N PHE A 54 -7.69 -2.52 14.18
CA PHE A 54 -8.53 -3.69 14.49
C PHE A 54 -9.66 -3.83 13.48
N GLU A 55 -10.40 -2.74 13.24
CA GLU A 55 -11.54 -2.74 12.32
C GLU A 55 -11.10 -3.03 10.88
N ALA A 56 -9.95 -2.49 10.46
CA ALA A 56 -9.40 -2.75 9.13
C ALA A 56 -9.10 -4.25 8.95
N VAL A 57 -8.36 -4.84 9.89
CA VAL A 57 -8.02 -6.27 9.82
C VAL A 57 -9.29 -7.12 9.86
N ARG A 58 -10.25 -6.79 10.74
CA ARG A 58 -11.52 -7.52 10.85
C ARG A 58 -12.30 -7.49 9.53
N THR A 59 -12.41 -6.31 8.93
CA THR A 59 -13.18 -6.15 7.68
C THR A 59 -12.49 -6.87 6.52
N ILE A 60 -11.15 -6.79 6.44
CA ILE A 60 -10.37 -7.53 5.44
C ILE A 60 -10.58 -9.05 5.62
N ALA A 61 -10.50 -9.54 6.85
CA ALA A 61 -10.70 -10.97 7.16
C ALA A 61 -12.08 -11.48 6.72
N GLN A 62 -13.11 -10.61 6.77
CA GLN A 62 -14.47 -10.93 6.33
C GLN A 62 -14.66 -10.87 4.82
N ARG A 63 -13.93 -9.98 4.14
CA ARG A 63 -14.18 -9.65 2.73
C ARG A 63 -13.24 -10.34 1.74
N VAL A 64 -12.05 -10.74 2.20
CA VAL A 64 -11.04 -11.31 1.31
C VAL A 64 -11.05 -12.84 1.44
N SER A 65 -11.07 -13.51 0.31
CA SER A 65 -10.95 -14.98 0.24
C SER A 65 -9.81 -15.36 -0.71
N GLY A 66 -9.17 -16.47 -0.43
CA GLY A 66 -8.04 -16.98 -1.23
C GLY A 66 -6.72 -16.85 -0.48
N PRO A 67 -6.17 -15.65 -0.33
CA PRO A 67 -4.92 -15.48 0.43
C PRO A 67 -5.04 -15.85 1.91
N VAL A 68 -3.91 -16.15 2.52
CA VAL A 68 -3.77 -16.11 3.98
C VAL A 68 -3.88 -14.64 4.41
N VAL A 69 -4.62 -14.34 5.48
CA VAL A 69 -4.62 -13.01 6.07
C VAL A 69 -3.81 -13.06 7.36
N ALA A 70 -2.74 -12.26 7.39
CA ALA A 70 -1.82 -12.20 8.53
C ALA A 70 -2.07 -10.93 9.35
N ALA A 71 -1.91 -11.04 10.67
CA ALA A 71 -1.97 -9.90 11.59
C ALA A 71 -0.74 -9.91 12.50
N LEU A 72 -0.17 -8.71 12.70
CA LEU A 72 1.01 -8.54 13.55
C LEU A 72 0.63 -8.53 15.03
N ALA A 73 1.49 -9.14 15.87
CA ALA A 73 1.36 -9.15 17.33
C ALA A 73 2.76 -9.10 17.94
N ARG A 74 2.95 -8.23 18.95
CA ARG A 74 4.25 -8.08 19.62
C ARG A 74 4.55 -9.27 20.52
N ALA A 75 5.76 -9.82 20.40
CA ALA A 75 6.24 -10.89 21.29
C ALA A 75 6.27 -10.45 22.76
N THR A 76 6.43 -9.16 23.02
CA THR A 76 6.51 -8.58 24.37
C THR A 76 5.14 -8.38 25.04
N ASN A 77 4.04 -8.49 24.28
CA ASN A 77 2.71 -8.25 24.84
C ASN A 77 1.74 -9.40 24.48
N PRO A 78 1.53 -10.34 25.40
CA PRO A 78 0.67 -11.51 25.15
C PRO A 78 -0.76 -11.18 24.72
N THR A 79 -1.32 -10.04 25.17
CA THR A 79 -2.70 -9.67 24.80
C THR A 79 -2.83 -9.31 23.31
N ASP A 80 -1.74 -8.92 22.65
CA ASP A 80 -1.77 -8.63 21.22
C ASP A 80 -2.25 -9.85 20.41
N PHE A 81 -1.89 -11.08 20.84
CA PHE A 81 -2.30 -12.32 20.16
C PHE A 81 -3.80 -12.53 20.23
N ASP A 82 -4.41 -12.24 21.38
CA ASP A 82 -5.87 -12.37 21.55
C ASP A 82 -6.61 -11.33 20.71
N VAL A 83 -6.10 -10.09 20.68
CA VAL A 83 -6.67 -9.01 19.88
C VAL A 83 -6.56 -9.37 18.39
N ALA A 84 -5.40 -9.87 17.95
CA ALA A 84 -5.18 -10.25 16.55
C ALA A 84 -6.12 -11.39 16.14
N MET A 85 -6.28 -12.42 16.97
CA MET A 85 -7.18 -13.54 16.66
C MET A 85 -8.65 -13.12 16.64
N ARG A 86 -9.08 -12.20 17.51
CA ARG A 86 -10.44 -11.65 17.42
C ARG A 86 -10.67 -10.92 16.10
N ALA A 87 -9.69 -10.16 15.64
CA ALA A 87 -9.77 -9.48 14.34
C ALA A 87 -9.80 -10.48 13.17
N LEU A 88 -9.11 -11.62 13.31
CA LEU A 88 -9.05 -12.66 12.27
C LEU A 88 -10.14 -13.74 12.40
N GLU A 89 -11.08 -13.62 13.35
CA GLU A 89 -12.08 -14.66 13.67
C GLU A 89 -12.84 -15.17 12.44
N SER A 90 -13.15 -14.29 11.50
CA SER A 90 -13.89 -14.66 10.28
C SER A 90 -12.98 -15.12 9.13
N CYS A 91 -11.68 -15.14 9.34
CA CYS A 91 -10.73 -15.47 8.27
C CYS A 91 -10.63 -16.99 8.09
N PRO A 92 -10.85 -17.53 6.87
CA PRO A 92 -10.67 -18.97 6.64
C PRO A 92 -9.22 -19.45 6.80
N ARG A 93 -8.25 -18.58 6.57
CA ARG A 93 -6.81 -18.92 6.58
C ARG A 93 -6.04 -17.85 7.36
N PRO A 94 -6.20 -17.80 8.71
CA PRO A 94 -5.51 -16.79 9.51
C PRO A 94 -4.04 -17.14 9.74
N ARG A 95 -3.20 -16.12 9.88
CA ARG A 95 -1.80 -16.26 10.32
C ARG A 95 -1.50 -15.23 11.39
N LEU A 96 -0.89 -15.65 12.49
CA LEU A 96 -0.28 -14.75 13.47
C LEU A 96 1.17 -14.49 13.08
N HIS A 97 1.54 -13.23 12.97
CA HIS A 97 2.90 -12.81 12.68
C HIS A 97 3.48 -12.13 13.93
N THR A 98 4.57 -12.67 14.47
CA THR A 98 5.24 -12.07 15.62
C THR A 98 6.75 -11.97 15.37
N PHE A 99 7.46 -11.27 16.22
CA PHE A 99 8.84 -10.91 15.92
C PHE A 99 9.64 -10.62 17.20
N ALA A 100 10.96 -10.85 17.10
CA ALA A 100 11.91 -10.36 18.11
C ALA A 100 13.22 -9.95 17.42
N PRO A 101 13.94 -8.96 17.95
CA PRO A 101 15.22 -8.57 17.38
C PRO A 101 16.31 -9.57 17.74
N VAL A 102 17.16 -9.87 16.76
CA VAL A 102 18.30 -10.76 16.98
C VAL A 102 19.60 -9.97 17.14
N SER A 103 19.70 -8.76 16.58
CA SER A 103 20.95 -7.98 16.64
C SER A 103 21.26 -7.50 18.06
N PRO A 104 22.55 -7.46 18.44
CA PRO A 104 22.96 -6.90 19.73
C PRO A 104 22.46 -5.46 19.93
N PHE A 105 22.43 -4.66 18.85
CA PHE A 105 22.01 -3.27 18.92
C PHE A 105 20.56 -3.16 19.39
N TYR A 106 19.61 -3.83 18.70
CA TYR A 106 18.20 -3.77 19.05
C TYR A 106 17.91 -4.42 20.41
N ARG A 107 18.57 -5.53 20.70
CA ARG A 107 18.39 -6.22 21.99
C ARG A 107 18.77 -5.32 23.17
N ARG A 108 19.90 -4.64 23.08
CA ARG A 108 20.40 -3.77 24.17
C ARG A 108 19.59 -2.48 24.31
N HIS A 109 19.28 -1.83 23.20
CA HIS A 109 18.71 -0.48 23.23
C HIS A 109 17.18 -0.48 23.33
N TYR A 110 16.48 -1.45 22.71
CA TYR A 110 15.02 -1.49 22.70
C TYR A 110 14.44 -2.51 23.68
N LEU A 111 14.91 -3.75 23.65
CA LEU A 111 14.38 -4.76 24.56
C LEU A 111 15.02 -4.70 25.95
N LYS A 112 16.23 -4.16 26.06
CA LYS A 112 17.05 -4.16 27.29
C LYS A 112 17.25 -5.59 27.82
N ARG A 113 17.53 -6.52 26.89
CA ARG A 113 17.69 -7.95 27.15
C ARG A 113 18.98 -8.48 26.50
N ASP A 114 19.58 -9.48 27.12
CA ASP A 114 20.65 -10.24 26.50
C ASP A 114 20.10 -11.24 25.49
N PHE A 115 20.97 -12.00 24.84
CA PHE A 115 20.54 -12.95 23.79
C PHE A 115 19.70 -14.09 24.38
N ALA A 116 20.10 -14.66 25.53
CA ALA A 116 19.39 -15.77 26.15
C ALA A 116 17.95 -15.38 26.53
N ALA A 117 17.78 -14.19 27.12
CA ALA A 117 16.45 -13.68 27.49
C ALA A 117 15.60 -13.34 26.25
N THR A 118 16.24 -12.92 25.15
CA THR A 118 15.52 -12.67 23.89
C THR A 118 15.10 -13.98 23.22
N LEU A 119 15.95 -14.99 23.29
CA LEU A 119 15.64 -16.34 22.77
C LEU A 119 14.43 -16.94 23.52
N ASP A 120 14.43 -16.85 24.85
CA ASP A 120 13.32 -17.29 25.69
C ASP A 120 12.03 -16.54 25.34
N LEU A 121 12.11 -15.22 25.16
CA LEU A 121 10.95 -14.41 24.73
C LEU A 121 10.42 -14.91 23.38
N ALA A 122 11.27 -15.16 22.40
CA ALA A 122 10.89 -15.64 21.08
C ALA A 122 10.16 -16.99 21.18
N GLN A 123 10.72 -17.94 21.92
CA GLN A 123 10.10 -19.25 22.11
C GLN A 123 8.72 -19.15 22.80
N LYS A 124 8.62 -18.34 23.85
CA LYS A 124 7.36 -18.13 24.57
C LYS A 124 6.30 -17.50 23.67
N ALA A 125 6.69 -16.49 22.89
CA ALA A 125 5.76 -15.80 21.97
C ALA A 125 5.25 -16.75 20.89
N VAL A 126 6.15 -17.55 20.31
CA VAL A 126 5.75 -18.52 19.27
C VAL A 126 4.81 -19.59 19.84
N ARG A 127 5.13 -20.16 21.03
CA ARG A 127 4.24 -21.14 21.68
C ARG A 127 2.86 -20.55 21.94
N LEU A 128 2.82 -19.32 22.48
CA LEU A 128 1.59 -18.61 22.78
C LEU A 128 0.75 -18.36 21.51
N ALA A 129 1.41 -17.96 20.43
CA ALA A 129 0.76 -17.79 19.12
C ALA A 129 0.23 -19.13 18.60
N LYS A 130 1.01 -20.20 18.74
CA LYS A 130 0.68 -21.54 18.25
C LYS A 130 -0.53 -22.12 18.97
N GLU A 131 -0.74 -21.79 20.25
CA GLU A 131 -1.93 -22.18 21.01
C GLU A 131 -3.21 -21.59 20.41
N ARG A 132 -3.11 -20.50 19.66
CA ARG A 132 -4.24 -19.72 19.12
C ARG A 132 -4.43 -19.89 17.62
N CYS A 133 -3.35 -20.15 16.89
CA CYS A 133 -3.34 -20.17 15.42
C CYS A 133 -2.39 -21.26 14.92
N ALA A 134 -2.88 -22.10 14.01
CA ALA A 134 -2.05 -23.18 13.44
C ALA A 134 -0.92 -22.65 12.56
N ASP A 135 -1.07 -21.46 11.95
CA ASP A 135 -0.08 -20.86 11.07
C ASP A 135 0.55 -19.66 11.78
N VAL A 136 1.84 -19.78 12.13
CA VAL A 136 2.57 -18.77 12.90
C VAL A 136 3.85 -18.41 12.16
N GLU A 137 4.00 -17.13 11.85
CA GLU A 137 5.22 -16.59 11.27
C GLU A 137 6.02 -15.84 12.34
N PHE A 138 7.32 -16.14 12.42
CA PHE A 138 8.23 -15.46 13.33
C PHE A 138 9.31 -14.74 12.55
N SER A 139 9.41 -13.41 12.77
CA SER A 139 10.43 -12.56 12.13
C SER A 139 11.62 -12.29 13.05
N LEU A 140 12.81 -12.56 12.53
CA LEU A 140 14.09 -12.18 13.12
C LEU A 140 14.42 -10.75 12.70
N VAL A 141 14.14 -9.77 13.58
CA VAL A 141 14.31 -8.35 13.27
C VAL A 141 15.80 -7.97 13.35
N ASP A 142 16.26 -7.18 12.39
CA ASP A 142 17.62 -6.64 12.29
C ASP A 142 18.67 -7.76 12.23
N ALA A 143 18.38 -8.81 11.46
CA ALA A 143 19.19 -10.02 11.43
C ALA A 143 20.61 -9.74 10.91
N PHE A 144 20.76 -8.90 9.89
CA PHE A 144 22.05 -8.73 9.21
C PHE A 144 23.04 -7.82 9.97
N ARG A 145 22.68 -7.39 11.19
CA ARG A 145 23.63 -6.80 12.16
C ARG A 145 23.87 -7.73 13.36
N ALA A 146 23.51 -9.01 13.23
CA ALA A 146 23.80 -10.07 14.20
C ALA A 146 24.82 -11.07 13.60
N SER A 147 25.37 -11.92 14.44
CA SER A 147 26.21 -13.02 13.95
C SER A 147 25.33 -14.10 13.29
N THR A 148 25.88 -14.82 12.32
CA THR A 148 25.17 -15.95 11.70
C THR A 148 24.77 -17.00 12.76
N ASP A 149 25.61 -17.23 13.78
CA ASP A 149 25.30 -18.17 14.85
C ASP A 149 24.09 -17.74 15.67
N ASP A 150 23.95 -16.44 16.01
CA ASP A 150 22.78 -15.92 16.72
C ASP A 150 21.51 -16.05 15.84
N ILE A 151 21.62 -15.78 14.54
CA ILE A 151 20.50 -15.93 13.61
C ILE A 151 20.03 -17.39 13.56
N VAL A 152 20.98 -18.31 13.39
CA VAL A 152 20.69 -19.76 13.34
C VAL A 152 20.05 -20.22 14.66
N ALA A 153 20.61 -19.80 15.80
CA ALA A 153 20.08 -20.19 17.12
C ALA A 153 18.63 -19.68 17.30
N MET A 154 18.35 -18.42 16.92
CA MET A 154 17.01 -17.85 17.04
C MET A 154 16.02 -18.54 16.09
N ALA A 155 16.43 -18.82 14.85
CA ALA A 155 15.60 -19.51 13.86
C ALA A 155 15.22 -20.93 14.33
N LYS A 156 16.20 -21.68 14.86
CA LYS A 156 15.96 -23.01 15.41
C LYS A 156 14.99 -22.95 16.61
N ALA A 157 15.25 -22.04 17.54
CA ALA A 157 14.42 -21.89 18.74
C ALA A 157 12.95 -21.57 18.38
N ALA A 158 12.72 -20.70 17.40
CA ALA A 158 11.38 -20.37 16.95
C ALA A 158 10.72 -21.56 16.22
N ALA A 159 11.46 -22.26 15.37
CA ALA A 159 10.97 -23.45 14.67
C ALA A 159 10.58 -24.56 15.66
N GLU A 160 11.44 -24.83 16.65
CA GLU A 160 11.19 -25.82 17.71
C GLU A 160 9.98 -25.43 18.59
N ALA A 161 9.72 -24.13 18.73
CA ALA A 161 8.55 -23.63 19.46
C ALA A 161 7.25 -23.75 18.63
N GLY A 162 7.35 -24.05 17.32
CA GLY A 162 6.18 -24.32 16.48
C GLY A 162 5.93 -23.31 15.35
N ALA A 163 6.85 -22.39 15.08
CA ALA A 163 6.70 -21.47 13.94
C ALA A 163 6.64 -22.26 12.63
N THR A 164 5.67 -21.93 11.78
CA THR A 164 5.51 -22.54 10.45
C THR A 164 6.31 -21.79 9.40
N VAL A 165 6.61 -20.51 9.67
CA VAL A 165 7.41 -19.66 8.79
C VAL A 165 8.46 -18.93 9.63
N ILE A 166 9.71 -18.98 9.18
CA ILE A 166 10.83 -18.22 9.75
C ILE A 166 11.20 -17.14 8.74
N ASN A 167 10.99 -15.90 9.11
CA ASN A 167 11.28 -14.75 8.26
C ASN A 167 12.52 -14.03 8.77
N ILE A 168 13.53 -13.85 7.89
CA ILE A 168 14.80 -13.21 8.23
C ILE A 168 14.79 -11.81 7.62
N ALA A 169 14.91 -10.79 8.49
CA ALA A 169 14.69 -9.42 8.06
C ALA A 169 15.98 -8.61 8.00
N ASP A 170 16.25 -8.05 6.81
CA ASP A 170 17.22 -6.97 6.62
C ASP A 170 16.52 -5.64 6.92
N THR A 171 16.31 -5.40 8.19
CA THR A 171 15.45 -4.33 8.73
C THR A 171 15.93 -2.93 8.34
N VAL A 172 17.25 -2.75 8.17
CA VAL A 172 17.83 -1.44 7.86
C VAL A 172 18.42 -1.38 6.45
N GLY A 173 18.16 -2.38 5.61
CA GLY A 173 18.61 -2.40 4.22
C GLY A 173 20.12 -2.38 4.08
N TYR A 174 20.82 -3.12 4.94
CA TYR A 174 22.27 -3.07 5.14
C TYR A 174 23.00 -4.21 4.43
N ALA A 175 22.33 -5.33 4.26
CA ALA A 175 22.94 -6.56 3.76
C ALA A 175 23.26 -6.48 2.25
N THR A 176 24.28 -7.24 1.86
CA THR A 176 24.59 -7.50 0.45
C THR A 176 24.06 -8.89 0.04
N PRO A 177 23.85 -9.14 -1.26
CA PRO A 177 23.32 -10.45 -1.70
C PRO A 177 24.13 -11.65 -1.23
N SER A 178 25.45 -11.54 -1.16
CA SER A 178 26.33 -12.65 -0.70
C SER A 178 26.15 -12.94 0.80
N GLU A 179 25.93 -11.92 1.60
CA GLU A 179 25.63 -12.08 3.04
C GLU A 179 24.27 -12.75 3.22
N ILE A 180 23.26 -12.32 2.48
CA ILE A 180 21.93 -12.95 2.47
C ILE A 180 22.06 -14.44 2.15
N GLU A 181 22.74 -14.76 1.05
CA GLU A 181 22.90 -16.15 0.61
C GLU A 181 23.59 -17.00 1.69
N THR A 182 24.65 -16.47 2.31
CA THR A 182 25.39 -17.17 3.37
C THR A 182 24.49 -17.49 4.57
N VAL A 183 23.74 -16.51 5.05
CA VAL A 183 22.85 -16.67 6.21
C VAL A 183 21.72 -17.67 5.89
N PHE A 184 21.08 -17.53 4.73
CA PHE A 184 19.96 -18.42 4.35
C PHE A 184 20.41 -19.86 4.20
N ARG A 185 21.60 -20.11 3.61
CA ARG A 185 22.17 -21.47 3.52
C ARG A 185 22.44 -22.04 4.91
N ALA A 186 23.00 -21.24 5.83
CA ALA A 186 23.28 -21.69 7.20
C ALA A 186 22.00 -22.05 7.96
N VAL A 187 20.96 -21.18 7.87
CA VAL A 187 19.69 -21.44 8.54
C VAL A 187 19.00 -22.66 7.93
N LYS A 188 18.97 -22.79 6.61
CA LYS A 188 18.38 -23.95 5.93
C LYS A 188 19.05 -25.24 6.36
N ALA A 189 20.38 -25.26 6.39
CA ALA A 189 21.16 -26.46 6.82
C ALA A 189 20.84 -26.81 8.29
N ALA A 190 20.71 -25.79 9.15
CA ALA A 190 20.46 -26.00 10.59
C ALA A 190 19.03 -26.49 10.87
N LEU A 191 18.05 -26.07 10.08
CA LEU A 191 16.65 -26.53 10.21
C LEU A 191 16.46 -27.93 9.59
N GLY A 192 17.18 -28.23 8.52
CA GLY A 192 17.07 -29.50 7.78
C GLY A 192 15.90 -29.50 6.79
N ASP A 193 16.08 -30.23 5.67
CA ASP A 193 15.10 -30.27 4.58
C ASP A 193 13.74 -30.85 4.99
N GLY A 194 13.69 -31.66 6.03
CA GLY A 194 12.45 -32.29 6.52
C GLY A 194 11.69 -31.49 7.58
N SER A 195 12.13 -30.26 7.91
CA SER A 195 11.55 -29.48 9.00
C SER A 195 10.10 -29.04 8.75
N GLY A 196 9.68 -28.92 7.47
CA GLY A 196 8.36 -28.38 7.11
C GLY A 196 8.25 -26.86 7.30
N VAL A 197 9.32 -26.19 7.73
CA VAL A 197 9.33 -24.74 7.99
C VAL A 197 9.59 -24.00 6.67
N THR A 198 8.76 -23.01 6.36
CA THR A 198 8.98 -22.10 5.23
C THR A 198 10.05 -21.05 5.64
N LEU A 199 11.08 -20.90 4.80
CA LEU A 199 12.03 -19.78 4.96
C LEU A 199 11.51 -18.58 4.16
N SER A 200 11.51 -17.43 4.81
CA SER A 200 11.00 -16.16 4.29
C SER A 200 12.06 -15.08 4.41
N VAL A 201 12.03 -14.11 3.49
CA VAL A 201 12.94 -12.96 3.48
C VAL A 201 12.16 -11.65 3.47
N HIS A 202 12.64 -10.67 4.24
CA HIS A 202 12.09 -9.31 4.26
C HIS A 202 13.25 -8.32 4.15
N CYS A 203 13.27 -7.50 3.10
CA CYS A 203 14.38 -6.56 2.87
C CYS A 203 13.88 -5.13 2.71
N HIS A 204 14.52 -4.20 3.44
CA HIS A 204 14.40 -2.77 3.16
C HIS A 204 15.41 -2.35 2.09
N ASN A 205 15.17 -1.20 1.47
CA ASN A 205 15.82 -0.79 0.22
C ASN A 205 16.81 0.37 0.40
N ASP A 206 17.37 0.53 1.60
CA ASP A 206 18.20 1.68 1.95
C ASP A 206 19.45 1.81 1.07
N LEU A 207 20.04 0.69 0.65
CA LEU A 207 21.18 0.66 -0.28
C LEU A 207 20.76 0.32 -1.73
N GLY A 208 19.46 0.24 -2.03
CA GLY A 208 18.98 -0.11 -3.37
C GLY A 208 19.13 -1.59 -3.70
N LEU A 209 19.27 -2.46 -2.69
CA LEU A 209 19.56 -3.87 -2.89
C LEU A 209 18.39 -4.81 -2.53
N ALA A 210 17.23 -4.28 -2.13
CA ALA A 210 16.14 -5.11 -1.60
C ALA A 210 15.72 -6.23 -2.58
N VAL A 211 15.58 -5.92 -3.86
CA VAL A 211 15.21 -6.91 -4.89
C VAL A 211 16.32 -7.96 -5.03
N ALA A 212 17.56 -7.51 -5.16
CA ALA A 212 18.71 -8.42 -5.32
C ALA A 212 18.87 -9.32 -4.10
N ASN A 213 18.69 -8.77 -2.90
CA ASN A 213 18.76 -9.50 -1.63
C ASN A 213 17.64 -10.56 -1.54
N SER A 214 16.40 -10.19 -1.91
CA SER A 214 15.27 -11.13 -1.90
C SER A 214 15.53 -12.30 -2.86
N LEU A 215 16.07 -12.03 -4.05
CA LEU A 215 16.40 -13.08 -5.02
C LEU A 215 17.59 -13.95 -4.57
N ALA A 216 18.57 -13.37 -3.87
CA ALA A 216 19.66 -14.13 -3.26
C ALA A 216 19.13 -15.12 -2.21
N ALA A 217 18.15 -14.68 -1.41
CA ALA A 217 17.49 -15.57 -0.43
C ALA A 217 16.76 -16.72 -1.14
N VAL A 218 16.06 -16.45 -2.24
CA VAL A 218 15.39 -17.50 -3.05
C VAL A 218 16.43 -18.51 -3.55
N SER A 219 17.53 -18.03 -4.10
CA SER A 219 18.62 -18.90 -4.58
C SER A 219 19.22 -19.75 -3.46
N ALA A 220 19.12 -19.28 -2.20
CA ALA A 220 19.60 -19.99 -1.01
C ALA A 220 18.53 -20.84 -0.31
N GLY A 221 17.30 -20.89 -0.87
CA GLY A 221 16.24 -21.77 -0.39
C GLY A 221 15.04 -21.11 0.28
N ALA A 222 14.95 -19.78 0.28
CA ALA A 222 13.72 -19.11 0.71
C ALA A 222 12.59 -19.41 -0.28
N THR A 223 11.38 -19.61 0.24
CA THR A 223 10.18 -19.86 -0.57
C THR A 223 9.05 -18.88 -0.25
N GLN A 224 9.33 -17.84 0.52
CA GLN A 224 8.41 -16.71 0.72
C GLN A 224 9.21 -15.41 0.68
N ILE A 225 8.65 -14.38 0.03
CA ILE A 225 9.24 -13.04 -0.05
C ILE A 225 8.23 -12.04 0.52
N HIS A 226 8.65 -11.25 1.51
CA HIS A 226 7.92 -10.07 1.96
C HIS A 226 8.23 -8.89 1.06
N GLY A 227 7.21 -8.11 0.75
CA GLY A 227 7.40 -6.86 0.04
C GLY A 227 6.14 -6.03 0.04
N THR A 228 6.20 -4.91 -0.65
CA THR A 228 5.05 -4.01 -0.80
C THR A 228 4.87 -3.67 -2.27
N ILE A 229 3.66 -3.34 -2.64
CA ILE A 229 3.40 -2.81 -3.99
C ILE A 229 4.06 -1.43 -4.09
N ASN A 230 4.75 -1.21 -5.19
CA ASN A 230 5.53 0.02 -5.48
C ASN A 230 6.74 0.21 -4.55
N GLY A 231 7.04 -0.78 -3.71
CA GLY A 231 8.17 -0.69 -2.78
C GLY A 231 7.98 0.32 -1.65
N ILE A 232 6.75 0.69 -1.31
CA ILE A 232 6.49 1.69 -0.27
C ILE A 232 6.89 1.17 1.12
N GLY A 233 7.12 2.10 2.05
CA GLY A 233 7.54 1.78 3.42
C GLY A 233 8.38 2.88 4.01
N GLU A 234 8.84 2.66 5.24
CA GLU A 234 9.68 3.67 5.90
C GLU A 234 11.05 3.79 5.21
N ARG A 235 11.64 4.96 5.30
CA ARG A 235 12.94 5.32 4.71
C ARG A 235 12.93 5.12 3.17
N ALA A 236 13.73 4.19 2.63
CA ALA A 236 13.78 3.91 1.19
C ALA A 236 12.78 2.82 0.74
N GLY A 237 11.94 2.35 1.66
CA GLY A 237 10.88 1.40 1.37
C GLY A 237 11.28 -0.06 1.47
N ASN A 238 10.41 -0.92 1.01
CA ASN A 238 10.51 -2.38 1.03
C ASN A 238 10.89 -2.94 -0.35
N THR A 239 11.10 -4.23 -0.44
CA THR A 239 11.18 -4.94 -1.72
C THR A 239 9.90 -4.70 -2.52
N PRO A 240 9.98 -4.14 -3.73
CA PRO A 240 8.79 -3.96 -4.58
C PRO A 240 8.36 -5.30 -5.19
N LEU A 241 7.15 -5.74 -4.84
CA LEU A 241 6.63 -7.05 -5.27
C LEU A 241 6.42 -7.13 -6.78
N GLU A 242 6.03 -6.03 -7.42
CA GLU A 242 5.87 -6.01 -8.88
C GLU A 242 7.19 -6.32 -9.61
N GLU A 243 8.32 -5.89 -9.05
CA GLU A 243 9.63 -6.18 -9.63
C GLU A 243 10.01 -7.66 -9.42
N ILE A 244 9.73 -8.20 -8.23
CA ILE A 244 9.95 -9.64 -7.95
C ILE A 244 9.13 -10.50 -8.92
N VAL A 245 7.84 -10.18 -9.09
CA VAL A 245 6.96 -10.93 -10.00
C VAL A 245 7.48 -10.86 -11.44
N ALA A 246 7.86 -9.67 -11.89
CA ALA A 246 8.37 -9.47 -13.25
C ALA A 246 9.67 -10.26 -13.48
N ILE A 247 10.59 -10.25 -12.49
CA ILE A 247 11.87 -10.96 -12.60
C ILE A 247 11.64 -12.48 -12.63
N LEU A 248 10.83 -13.01 -11.70
CA LEU A 248 10.59 -14.45 -11.65
C LEU A 248 9.83 -14.94 -12.90
N LYS A 249 8.95 -14.10 -13.46
CA LYS A 249 8.25 -14.44 -14.72
C LYS A 249 9.20 -14.39 -15.92
N THR A 250 10.05 -13.36 -16.01
CA THR A 250 10.96 -13.15 -17.13
C THR A 250 12.17 -14.09 -17.07
N ARG A 251 12.68 -14.36 -15.86
CA ARG A 251 13.89 -15.14 -15.64
C ARG A 251 13.61 -16.43 -14.84
N GLY A 252 12.43 -17.02 -15.04
CA GLY A 252 12.10 -18.34 -14.50
C GLY A 252 13.14 -19.41 -14.84
N ASP A 253 13.78 -19.27 -16.01
CA ASP A 253 14.89 -20.12 -16.45
C ASP A 253 16.02 -20.15 -15.42
N ARG A 254 16.31 -19.01 -14.80
CA ARG A 254 17.45 -18.84 -13.87
C ARG A 254 17.09 -19.28 -12.46
N PHE A 255 15.90 -18.91 -11.99
CA PHE A 255 15.49 -19.14 -10.59
C PHE A 255 14.83 -20.51 -10.39
N GLN A 256 14.35 -21.14 -11.47
CA GLN A 256 13.65 -22.43 -11.42
C GLN A 256 12.52 -22.40 -10.39
N ALA A 257 11.78 -21.31 -10.37
CA ALA A 257 10.75 -21.02 -9.37
C ALA A 257 9.46 -20.57 -10.08
N GLU A 258 8.33 -20.88 -9.48
CA GLU A 258 7.01 -20.49 -9.97
C GLU A 258 6.36 -19.52 -8.99
N ILE A 259 5.53 -18.64 -9.52
CA ILE A 259 4.69 -17.74 -8.72
C ILE A 259 3.24 -17.86 -9.17
N GLY A 260 2.32 -17.74 -8.22
CA GLY A 260 0.89 -17.83 -8.50
C GLY A 260 0.25 -16.51 -8.94
N ALA A 261 1.00 -15.43 -8.96
CA ALA A 261 0.44 -14.10 -9.24
C ALA A 261 -0.07 -13.99 -10.68
N ASP A 262 -1.23 -13.35 -10.84
CA ASP A 262 -1.77 -12.92 -12.14
C ASP A 262 -1.03 -11.65 -12.56
N THR A 263 -0.04 -11.79 -13.43
CA THR A 263 0.81 -10.68 -13.85
C THR A 263 0.01 -9.52 -14.47
N THR A 264 -1.14 -9.81 -15.12
CA THR A 264 -1.98 -8.76 -15.72
C THR A 264 -2.56 -7.79 -14.70
N GLN A 265 -2.55 -8.17 -13.41
CA GLN A 265 -3.03 -7.31 -12.33
C GLN A 265 -1.95 -6.39 -11.75
N ILE A 266 -0.69 -6.51 -12.19
CA ILE A 266 0.40 -5.66 -11.67
C ILE A 266 0.10 -4.18 -11.94
N GLY A 267 -0.14 -3.81 -13.19
CA GLY A 267 -0.43 -2.41 -13.55
C GLY A 267 -1.61 -1.83 -12.76
N PRO A 268 -2.79 -2.49 -12.78
CA PRO A 268 -3.93 -2.02 -11.98
C PRO A 268 -3.63 -1.88 -10.50
N THR A 269 -2.91 -2.85 -9.91
CA THR A 269 -2.58 -2.81 -8.47
C THR A 269 -1.65 -1.64 -8.14
N CYS A 270 -0.60 -1.45 -8.94
CA CYS A 270 0.35 -0.35 -8.74
C CYS A 270 -0.32 1.02 -8.90
N ARG A 271 -1.22 1.16 -9.89
CA ARG A 271 -2.00 2.38 -10.06
C ARG A 271 -2.93 2.63 -8.86
N LEU A 272 -3.57 1.58 -8.35
CA LEU A 272 -4.45 1.73 -7.17
C LEU A 272 -3.65 2.20 -5.95
N VAL A 273 -2.49 1.58 -5.66
CA VAL A 273 -1.64 2.00 -4.54
C VAL A 273 -1.22 3.46 -4.72
N LYS A 274 -0.77 3.86 -5.92
CA LYS A 274 -0.42 5.26 -6.19
C LYS A 274 -1.58 6.21 -5.90
N ARG A 275 -2.81 5.88 -6.37
CA ARG A 275 -3.99 6.72 -6.17
C ARG A 275 -4.37 6.84 -4.69
N LEU A 276 -4.32 5.73 -3.95
CA LEU A 276 -4.73 5.74 -2.53
C LEU A 276 -3.69 6.41 -1.63
N THR A 277 -2.40 6.28 -1.96
CA THR A 277 -1.32 6.80 -1.12
C THR A 277 -0.81 8.17 -1.53
N GLY A 278 -1.05 8.58 -2.78
CA GLY A 278 -0.49 9.81 -3.33
C GLY A 278 1.00 9.75 -3.61
N ILE A 279 1.65 8.61 -3.39
CA ILE A 279 3.10 8.49 -3.62
C ILE A 279 3.37 8.46 -5.12
N THR A 280 4.14 9.44 -5.59
CA THR A 280 4.55 9.54 -6.99
C THR A 280 5.70 8.57 -7.25
N LEU A 281 5.54 7.72 -8.26
CA LEU A 281 6.59 6.80 -8.69
C LEU A 281 7.64 7.53 -9.54
N GLN A 282 8.89 7.15 -9.39
CA GLN A 282 9.95 7.62 -10.29
C GLN A 282 9.60 7.20 -11.72
N VAL A 283 9.82 8.11 -12.67
CA VAL A 283 9.43 7.87 -14.08
C VAL A 283 10.15 6.66 -14.68
N HIS A 284 11.37 6.36 -14.24
CA HIS A 284 12.13 5.20 -14.69
C HIS A 284 12.21 4.07 -13.65
N LYS A 285 11.23 4.00 -12.75
CA LYS A 285 11.13 2.85 -11.85
C LYS A 285 10.97 1.57 -12.71
N PRO A 286 11.70 0.50 -12.38
CA PRO A 286 11.56 -0.75 -13.14
C PRO A 286 10.11 -1.22 -13.22
N VAL A 287 9.74 -1.81 -14.33
CA VAL A 287 8.44 -2.41 -14.62
C VAL A 287 7.32 -1.36 -14.76
N VAL A 288 7.07 -0.54 -13.74
CA VAL A 288 5.83 0.27 -13.64
C VAL A 288 6.05 1.78 -13.83
N GLY A 289 7.28 2.22 -13.99
CA GLY A 289 7.58 3.63 -14.25
C GLY A 289 7.12 4.06 -15.65
N ALA A 290 6.75 5.32 -15.79
CA ALA A 290 6.22 5.84 -17.05
C ALA A 290 7.18 5.69 -18.24
N HIS A 291 8.49 5.63 -17.96
CA HIS A 291 9.51 5.46 -19.01
C HIS A 291 10.04 4.02 -19.11
N ALA A 292 9.50 3.07 -18.35
CA ALA A 292 10.08 1.72 -18.28
C ALA A 292 10.07 0.99 -19.63
N PHE A 293 9.16 1.36 -20.53
CA PHE A 293 9.02 0.76 -21.87
C PHE A 293 9.17 1.83 -22.99
N VAL A 294 9.76 2.99 -22.67
CA VAL A 294 9.99 4.06 -23.66
C VAL A 294 11.47 4.06 -24.03
N TYR A 295 11.75 3.93 -25.31
CA TYR A 295 13.13 3.96 -25.82
C TYR A 295 13.21 4.74 -27.13
N GLU A 296 14.37 5.32 -27.39
CA GLU A 296 14.63 6.10 -28.61
C GLU A 296 15.02 5.14 -29.73
N THR A 297 14.21 5.08 -30.78
CA THR A 297 14.43 4.18 -31.91
C THR A 297 15.41 4.80 -32.95
N THR A 298 16.68 4.80 -32.61
CA THR A 298 17.72 5.20 -33.58
C THR A 298 18.29 4.00 -34.36
N VAL A 299 17.99 2.78 -33.93
CA VAL A 299 18.41 1.57 -34.62
C VAL A 299 17.31 1.17 -35.61
N PRO A 300 17.61 1.00 -36.89
CA PRO A 300 16.61 0.59 -37.86
C PRO A 300 15.94 -0.72 -37.44
N GLN A 301 14.61 -0.76 -37.49
CA GLN A 301 13.88 -2.00 -37.33
C GLN A 301 14.34 -2.97 -38.43
N LEU A 302 15.05 -4.01 -38.05
CA LEU A 302 15.51 -5.02 -38.99
C LEU A 302 14.30 -5.92 -39.34
N GLY A 303 13.60 -5.49 -40.37
CA GLY A 303 12.94 -6.31 -41.36
C GLY A 303 11.81 -7.30 -41.00
N ASP A 304 11.38 -7.45 -39.76
CA ASP A 304 10.24 -8.34 -39.44
C ASP A 304 9.30 -7.68 -38.43
N GLU A 305 8.17 -7.21 -38.93
CA GLU A 305 7.14 -6.54 -38.10
C GLU A 305 6.52 -7.47 -37.04
N SER A 306 6.77 -8.78 -37.15
CA SER A 306 6.26 -9.76 -36.17
C SER A 306 7.23 -10.04 -35.03
N ALA A 307 8.47 -9.55 -35.11
CA ALA A 307 9.49 -9.78 -34.10
C ALA A 307 9.34 -8.80 -32.91
N GLN A 308 9.52 -9.30 -31.71
CA GLN A 308 9.59 -8.48 -30.50
C GLN A 308 10.71 -7.44 -30.65
N PRO A 309 10.48 -6.17 -30.28
CA PRO A 309 11.54 -5.17 -30.37
C PRO A 309 12.81 -5.63 -29.65
N PRO A 310 14.00 -5.38 -30.22
CA PRO A 310 15.26 -5.95 -29.69
C PRO A 310 15.64 -5.47 -28.29
N TYR A 311 15.00 -4.43 -27.79
CA TYR A 311 15.26 -3.88 -26.45
C TYR A 311 14.25 -4.34 -25.41
N GLU A 312 13.22 -5.09 -25.80
CA GLU A 312 12.17 -5.53 -24.89
C GLU A 312 12.45 -6.95 -24.35
N ILE A 313 12.66 -7.04 -23.05
CA ILE A 313 12.79 -8.33 -22.35
C ILE A 313 11.44 -8.77 -21.75
N MET A 314 10.46 -7.89 -21.75
CA MET A 314 9.12 -8.09 -21.20
C MET A 314 8.09 -7.43 -22.11
N ASP A 315 6.95 -8.06 -22.31
CA ASP A 315 5.81 -7.45 -22.98
C ASP A 315 4.97 -6.72 -21.92
N PRO A 316 4.85 -5.36 -22.01
CA PRO A 316 4.09 -4.61 -21.01
C PRO A 316 2.63 -5.06 -20.85
N ASN A 317 2.01 -5.58 -21.91
CA ASN A 317 0.63 -6.05 -21.84
C ASN A 317 0.47 -7.25 -20.91
N GLN A 318 1.49 -8.10 -20.80
CA GLN A 318 1.48 -9.23 -19.87
C GLN A 318 1.48 -8.81 -18.40
N PHE A 319 1.81 -7.54 -18.14
CA PHE A 319 1.87 -6.97 -16.78
C PHE A 319 0.74 -5.95 -16.54
N GLY A 320 -0.25 -5.90 -17.43
CA GLY A 320 -1.34 -4.93 -17.33
C GLY A 320 -0.88 -3.48 -17.45
N LEU A 321 0.24 -3.28 -18.16
CA LEU A 321 0.88 -2.00 -18.39
C LEU A 321 0.65 -1.61 -19.86
N GLU A 322 -0.37 -0.84 -20.11
CA GLU A 322 -0.75 -0.50 -21.48
C GLU A 322 0.15 0.58 -22.06
N ALA A 323 0.60 0.34 -23.28
CA ALA A 323 1.39 1.34 -24.03
C ALA A 323 0.55 2.58 -24.37
N ALA A 324 -0.77 2.43 -24.47
CA ALA A 324 -1.71 3.53 -24.70
C ALA A 324 -2.98 3.31 -23.89
N PRO A 325 -3.55 4.39 -23.32
CA PRO A 325 -4.81 4.27 -22.55
C PRO A 325 -5.94 3.70 -23.41
N LYS A 326 -6.67 2.75 -22.89
CA LYS A 326 -7.82 2.17 -23.60
C LYS A 326 -9.04 3.10 -23.48
N PRO A 327 -9.62 3.53 -24.61
CA PRO A 327 -10.84 4.31 -24.57
C PRO A 327 -12.02 3.46 -24.09
N VAL A 328 -12.95 4.10 -23.44
CA VAL A 328 -14.19 3.50 -22.95
C VAL A 328 -15.36 4.10 -23.75
N ALA A 329 -16.31 3.25 -24.13
CA ALA A 329 -17.49 3.70 -24.90
C ALA A 329 -18.30 4.72 -24.11
N LYS A 330 -18.56 5.88 -24.70
CA LYS A 330 -19.25 6.99 -24.03
C LYS A 330 -20.74 6.69 -23.74
N ASP A 331 -21.33 5.78 -24.51
CA ASP A 331 -22.75 5.41 -24.46
C ASP A 331 -23.01 4.08 -23.75
N MET A 332 -22.14 3.72 -22.81
CA MET A 332 -22.26 2.46 -22.06
C MET A 332 -23.56 2.41 -21.26
N SER A 333 -24.31 1.30 -21.36
CA SER A 333 -25.52 1.10 -20.56
C SER A 333 -25.17 0.82 -19.10
N VAL A 334 -26.12 0.98 -18.19
CA VAL A 334 -25.90 0.70 -16.76
C VAL A 334 -25.53 -0.76 -16.52
N GLU A 335 -26.08 -1.69 -17.31
CA GLU A 335 -25.77 -3.12 -17.21
C GLU A 335 -24.32 -3.39 -17.62
N ALA A 336 -23.87 -2.83 -18.75
CA ALA A 336 -22.51 -2.95 -19.22
C ALA A 336 -21.52 -2.32 -18.22
N PHE A 337 -21.89 -1.19 -17.64
CA PHE A 337 -21.12 -0.52 -16.60
C PHE A 337 -21.01 -1.40 -15.34
N SER A 338 -22.13 -1.97 -14.90
CA SER A 338 -22.16 -2.90 -13.75
C SER A 338 -21.25 -4.11 -13.99
N GLU A 339 -21.32 -4.69 -15.19
CA GLU A 339 -20.46 -5.82 -15.56
C GLU A 339 -18.99 -5.42 -15.52
N ARG A 340 -18.66 -4.21 -16.01
CA ARG A 340 -17.31 -3.69 -15.95
C ARG A 340 -16.82 -3.54 -14.50
N LEU A 341 -17.67 -3.05 -13.58
CA LEU A 341 -17.33 -2.97 -12.15
C LEU A 341 -17.00 -4.35 -11.58
N ARG A 342 -17.79 -5.37 -11.94
CA ARG A 342 -17.53 -6.75 -11.51
C ARG A 342 -16.18 -7.25 -12.05
N HIS A 343 -15.87 -6.94 -13.31
CA HIS A 343 -14.56 -7.29 -13.90
C HIS A 343 -13.40 -6.57 -13.18
N MET A 344 -13.67 -5.40 -12.60
CA MET A 344 -12.68 -4.68 -11.78
C MET A 344 -12.65 -5.21 -10.33
N GLY A 345 -13.42 -6.27 -10.02
CA GLY A 345 -13.43 -6.89 -8.69
C GLY A 345 -14.27 -6.16 -7.66
N LEU A 346 -15.18 -5.30 -8.14
CA LEU A 346 -16.02 -4.50 -7.24
C LEU A 346 -17.42 -5.11 -7.17
N THR A 347 -17.80 -5.53 -5.96
CA THR A 347 -19.17 -5.91 -5.66
C THR A 347 -19.81 -4.73 -4.91
N VAL A 348 -20.63 -3.99 -5.61
CA VAL A 348 -21.32 -2.81 -5.07
C VAL A 348 -22.83 -3.00 -5.26
N ASP A 349 -23.60 -2.38 -4.38
CA ASP A 349 -25.06 -2.46 -4.49
C ASP A 349 -25.57 -1.64 -5.68
N ASP A 350 -26.82 -1.89 -6.06
CA ASP A 350 -27.42 -1.27 -7.24
C ASP A 350 -27.49 0.26 -7.15
N GLU A 351 -27.60 0.81 -5.94
CA GLU A 351 -27.64 2.26 -5.73
C GLU A 351 -26.26 2.87 -6.04
N ALA A 352 -25.18 2.28 -5.52
CA ALA A 352 -23.82 2.74 -5.80
C ALA A 352 -23.49 2.60 -7.30
N VAL A 353 -23.93 1.51 -7.94
CA VAL A 353 -23.76 1.34 -9.39
C VAL A 353 -24.42 2.50 -10.14
N ARG A 354 -25.66 2.86 -9.78
CA ARG A 354 -26.39 3.96 -10.45
C ARG A 354 -25.69 5.30 -10.26
N GLN A 355 -25.24 5.59 -9.03
CA GLN A 355 -24.53 6.83 -8.72
C GLN A 355 -23.25 6.96 -9.55
N CYS A 356 -22.47 5.88 -9.64
CA CYS A 356 -21.25 5.86 -10.45
C CYS A 356 -21.56 6.02 -11.94
N TRP A 357 -22.61 5.37 -12.41
CA TRP A 357 -23.01 5.43 -13.81
C TRP A 357 -23.52 6.83 -14.20
N ASP A 358 -24.27 7.50 -13.33
CA ASP A 358 -24.70 8.88 -13.57
C ASP A 358 -23.49 9.83 -13.65
N ALA A 359 -22.51 9.65 -12.74
CA ALA A 359 -21.27 10.44 -12.78
C ALA A 359 -20.48 10.15 -14.07
N TYR A 360 -20.43 8.87 -14.48
CA TYR A 360 -19.79 8.46 -15.73
C TYR A 360 -20.44 9.13 -16.94
N ARG A 361 -21.77 9.17 -17.01
CA ARG A 361 -22.49 9.83 -18.11
C ARG A 361 -22.17 11.32 -18.19
N GLN A 362 -22.17 12.00 -17.03
CA GLN A 362 -21.82 13.42 -16.97
C GLN A 362 -20.39 13.67 -17.45
N LEU A 363 -19.46 12.80 -17.08
CA LEU A 363 -18.08 12.89 -17.55
C LEU A 363 -17.99 12.67 -19.07
N ALA A 364 -18.68 11.65 -19.57
CA ALA A 364 -18.69 11.29 -21.00
C ALA A 364 -19.26 12.42 -21.87
N GLU A 365 -20.19 13.23 -21.34
CA GLU A 365 -20.73 14.41 -22.05
C GLU A 365 -19.68 15.53 -22.16
N ARG A 366 -18.77 15.65 -21.20
CA ARG A 366 -17.82 16.76 -21.10
C ARG A 366 -16.47 16.47 -21.75
N LYS A 367 -16.03 15.21 -21.73
CA LYS A 367 -14.72 14.82 -22.28
C LYS A 367 -14.84 14.38 -23.74
N GLU A 368 -13.85 14.72 -24.53
CA GLU A 368 -13.73 14.23 -25.91
C GLU A 368 -13.58 12.70 -25.95
N GLN A 369 -12.75 12.17 -25.02
CA GLN A 369 -12.48 10.74 -24.91
C GLN A 369 -12.44 10.33 -23.44
N VAL A 370 -13.19 9.30 -23.07
CA VAL A 370 -13.14 8.72 -21.72
C VAL A 370 -12.21 7.51 -21.74
N TYR A 371 -11.39 7.39 -20.70
CA TYR A 371 -10.42 6.30 -20.53
C TYR A 371 -10.74 5.49 -19.29
N GLU A 372 -10.16 4.30 -19.19
CA GLU A 372 -10.35 3.42 -18.04
C GLU A 372 -9.94 4.09 -16.73
N SER A 373 -8.87 4.89 -16.76
CA SER A 373 -8.42 5.67 -15.59
C SER A 373 -9.48 6.68 -15.11
N ASP A 374 -10.27 7.22 -16.01
CA ASP A 374 -11.37 8.13 -15.64
C ASP A 374 -12.45 7.36 -14.86
N VAL A 375 -12.79 6.15 -15.34
CA VAL A 375 -13.78 5.29 -14.66
C VAL A 375 -13.24 4.91 -13.27
N GLU A 376 -11.96 4.51 -13.17
CA GLU A 376 -11.32 4.20 -11.89
C GLU A 376 -11.39 5.37 -10.91
N ASN A 377 -11.14 6.60 -11.40
CA ASN A 377 -11.21 7.81 -10.58
C ASN A 377 -12.64 8.07 -10.07
N LEU A 378 -13.63 7.91 -10.94
CA LEU A 378 -15.05 8.05 -10.55
C LEU A 378 -15.44 7.05 -9.46
N LEU A 379 -14.97 5.79 -9.60
CA LEU A 379 -15.25 4.75 -8.60
C LEU A 379 -14.65 5.12 -7.24
N ASP A 380 -13.41 5.58 -7.25
CA ASP A 380 -12.73 5.98 -6.01
C ASP A 380 -13.48 7.16 -5.35
N GLU A 381 -13.91 8.15 -6.14
CA GLU A 381 -14.65 9.32 -5.64
C GLU A 381 -16.05 8.95 -5.11
N THR A 382 -16.67 7.91 -5.66
CA THR A 382 -18.05 7.53 -5.30
C THR A 382 -18.09 6.48 -4.19
N ILE A 383 -17.28 5.42 -4.35
CA ILE A 383 -17.31 4.24 -3.44
C ILE A 383 -16.43 4.47 -2.21
N LEU A 384 -15.26 5.12 -2.39
CA LEU A 384 -14.30 5.33 -1.31
C LEU A 384 -14.47 6.70 -0.64
N ALA A 385 -15.42 7.50 -1.12
CA ALA A 385 -15.65 8.81 -0.54
C ALA A 385 -16.04 8.68 0.95
N PRO A 386 -15.43 9.47 1.83
CA PRO A 386 -15.87 9.49 3.22
C PRO A 386 -17.31 10.00 3.32
N PRO A 387 -18.03 9.72 4.42
CA PRO A 387 -19.32 10.33 4.64
C PRO A 387 -19.23 11.84 4.42
N GLN A 388 -20.07 12.37 3.52
CA GLN A 388 -19.92 13.75 3.04
C GLN A 388 -20.72 14.73 3.90
N ARG A 389 -20.10 15.20 4.97
CA ARG A 389 -20.64 16.34 5.73
C ARG A 389 -20.55 17.63 4.92
N TYR A 390 -19.47 17.75 4.15
CA TYR A 390 -19.20 18.90 3.28
C TYR A 390 -19.18 18.43 1.84
N LYS A 391 -20.02 19.06 1.00
CA LYS A 391 -20.08 18.74 -0.44
C LYS A 391 -19.94 20.03 -1.25
N LEU A 392 -18.96 20.05 -2.15
CA LEU A 392 -18.72 21.20 -3.03
C LEU A 392 -19.78 21.22 -4.14
N LEU A 393 -20.57 22.28 -4.19
CA LEU A 393 -21.59 22.47 -5.23
C LEU A 393 -21.12 23.43 -6.33
N TYR A 394 -20.34 24.44 -5.95
CA TYR A 394 -19.90 25.48 -6.88
C TYR A 394 -18.60 26.11 -6.40
N LEU A 395 -17.73 26.40 -7.36
CA LEU A 395 -16.49 27.17 -7.13
C LEU A 395 -16.27 28.08 -8.32
N ASN A 396 -16.08 29.35 -8.04
CA ASN A 396 -15.61 30.34 -9.01
C ASN A 396 -14.39 31.05 -8.42
N VAL A 397 -13.32 31.17 -9.20
CA VAL A 397 -12.12 31.89 -8.77
C VAL A 397 -11.79 32.98 -9.79
N SER A 398 -11.32 34.10 -9.27
CA SER A 398 -10.79 35.19 -10.07
C SER A 398 -9.38 35.50 -9.60
N ALA A 399 -8.41 35.45 -10.50
CA ALA A 399 -7.01 35.74 -10.19
C ALA A 399 -6.32 36.28 -11.44
N GLY A 400 -5.34 37.14 -11.25
CA GLY A 400 -4.58 37.73 -12.34
C GLY A 400 -3.50 38.63 -11.78
N SER A 401 -2.67 39.17 -12.66
CA SER A 401 -1.52 39.98 -12.25
C SER A 401 -1.92 41.30 -11.59
N ILE A 402 -3.16 41.77 -11.79
CA ILE A 402 -3.63 43.06 -11.30
C ILE A 402 -4.77 42.91 -10.29
N SER A 403 -5.51 41.79 -10.33
CA SER A 403 -6.65 41.53 -9.44
C SER A 403 -6.22 40.85 -8.13
N VAL A 404 -6.89 41.19 -7.04
CA VAL A 404 -6.70 40.44 -5.79
C VAL A 404 -7.34 39.07 -5.96
N PRO A 405 -6.60 37.96 -5.77
CA PRO A 405 -7.17 36.64 -5.91
C PRO A 405 -8.35 36.43 -4.96
N ASN A 406 -9.47 35.93 -5.48
CA ASN A 406 -10.66 35.68 -4.68
C ASN A 406 -11.36 34.40 -5.16
N ALA A 407 -12.14 33.82 -4.25
CA ALA A 407 -12.93 32.62 -4.54
C ALA A 407 -14.34 32.79 -3.98
N THR A 408 -15.33 32.39 -4.77
CA THR A 408 -16.73 32.22 -4.33
C THR A 408 -16.99 30.72 -4.26
N VAL A 409 -17.40 30.24 -3.10
CA VAL A 409 -17.60 28.81 -2.84
C VAL A 409 -19.04 28.59 -2.38
N GLN A 410 -19.69 27.55 -2.91
CA GLN A 410 -20.98 27.09 -2.42
C GLN A 410 -20.82 25.65 -1.94
N LEU A 411 -21.18 25.42 -0.69
CA LEU A 411 -21.11 24.11 -0.03
C LEU A 411 -22.48 23.70 0.46
N GLU A 412 -22.79 22.41 0.31
CA GLU A 412 -23.83 21.77 1.10
C GLU A 412 -23.15 21.27 2.39
N MET A 413 -23.69 21.67 3.55
CA MET A 413 -23.18 21.30 4.86
C MET A 413 -24.36 20.90 5.75
N ASP A 414 -24.35 19.67 6.24
CA ASP A 414 -25.44 19.13 7.08
C ASP A 414 -26.82 19.31 6.39
N GLY A 415 -26.87 19.11 5.06
CA GLY A 415 -28.09 19.23 4.26
C GLY A 415 -28.53 20.69 3.97
N GLN A 416 -27.74 21.69 4.34
CA GLN A 416 -28.02 23.09 4.05
C GLN A 416 -26.99 23.66 3.06
N VAL A 417 -27.49 24.35 2.04
CA VAL A 417 -26.65 25.01 1.04
C VAL A 417 -26.25 26.38 1.56
N ARG A 418 -24.95 26.65 1.60
CA ARG A 418 -24.39 27.95 2.00
C ARG A 418 -23.41 28.43 0.94
N GLN A 419 -23.28 29.74 0.81
CA GLN A 419 -22.36 30.37 -0.13
C GLN A 419 -21.60 31.49 0.58
N ASP A 420 -20.30 31.59 0.31
CA ASP A 420 -19.48 32.68 0.83
C ASP A 420 -18.36 32.98 -0.17
N ALA A 421 -17.66 34.08 0.06
CA ALA A 421 -16.52 34.51 -0.74
C ALA A 421 -15.39 35.01 0.14
N GLY A 422 -14.18 34.88 -0.38
CA GLY A 422 -12.99 35.32 0.35
C GLY A 422 -11.80 35.58 -0.56
N PHE A 423 -10.78 36.19 0.00
CA PHE A 423 -9.54 36.55 -0.70
C PHE A 423 -8.38 35.67 -0.24
N GLY A 424 -7.36 35.57 -1.09
CA GLY A 424 -6.15 34.82 -0.77
C GLY A 424 -4.92 35.38 -1.50
N GLN A 425 -3.78 34.70 -1.29
CA GLN A 425 -2.52 35.05 -1.97
C GLN A 425 -2.51 34.54 -3.42
N GLY A 426 -3.36 33.56 -3.72
CA GLY A 426 -3.56 32.97 -5.04
C GLY A 426 -4.92 32.29 -5.08
N PRO A 427 -5.33 31.74 -6.26
CA PRO A 427 -6.68 31.17 -6.41
C PRO A 427 -6.93 29.97 -5.49
N VAL A 428 -5.93 29.11 -5.30
CA VAL A 428 -6.05 27.94 -4.39
C VAL A 428 -6.16 28.40 -2.93
N ASP A 429 -5.32 29.36 -2.51
CA ASP A 429 -5.33 29.90 -1.14
C ASP A 429 -6.68 30.60 -0.85
N ALA A 430 -7.22 31.34 -1.83
CA ALA A 430 -8.53 31.97 -1.70
C ALA A 430 -9.65 30.93 -1.50
N ALA A 431 -9.62 29.83 -2.30
CA ALA A 431 -10.57 28.75 -2.17
C ALA A 431 -10.49 28.07 -0.80
N PHE A 432 -9.26 27.70 -0.36
CA PHE A 432 -9.04 27.03 0.94
C PHE A 432 -9.50 27.91 2.11
N LYS A 433 -9.12 29.19 2.11
CA LYS A 433 -9.52 30.13 3.17
C LYS A 433 -11.04 30.30 3.21
N THR A 434 -11.71 30.36 2.05
CA THR A 434 -13.16 30.48 2.00
C THR A 434 -13.82 29.22 2.57
N ILE A 435 -13.32 28.03 2.20
CA ILE A 435 -13.82 26.74 2.74
C ILE A 435 -13.60 26.70 4.27
N CYS A 436 -12.42 27.08 4.75
CA CYS A 436 -12.13 27.12 6.19
C CYS A 436 -13.10 28.04 6.94
N LYS A 437 -13.36 29.22 6.38
CA LYS A 437 -14.31 30.20 6.95
C LYS A 437 -15.71 29.61 7.05
N MET A 438 -16.17 28.92 5.99
CA MET A 438 -17.51 28.34 5.93
C MET A 438 -17.69 27.15 6.88
N THR A 439 -16.66 26.30 6.99
CA THR A 439 -16.69 25.08 7.79
C THR A 439 -16.27 25.32 9.26
N HIS A 440 -15.73 26.50 9.56
CA HIS A 440 -15.13 26.86 10.86
C HIS A 440 -14.02 25.87 11.26
N ARG A 441 -13.29 25.34 10.27
CA ARG A 441 -12.15 24.44 10.47
C ARG A 441 -10.90 25.05 9.84
N PHE A 442 -9.80 24.99 10.56
CA PHE A 442 -8.56 25.65 10.14
C PHE A 442 -7.38 24.67 10.23
N PRO A 443 -7.44 23.54 9.53
CA PRO A 443 -6.36 22.56 9.60
C PRO A 443 -5.07 23.13 9.03
N LYS A 444 -3.94 22.66 9.54
CA LYS A 444 -2.62 22.96 9.00
C LYS A 444 -2.41 22.16 7.72
N LEU A 445 -2.07 22.84 6.64
CA LEU A 445 -1.69 22.19 5.38
C LEU A 445 -0.22 21.76 5.48
N LEU A 446 0.03 20.45 5.55
CA LEU A 446 1.38 19.90 5.67
C LEU A 446 2.04 19.70 4.30
N ARG A 447 1.25 19.31 3.29
CA ARG A 447 1.76 19.00 1.95
C ARG A 447 0.68 19.25 0.90
N TYR A 448 1.10 19.74 -0.24
CA TYR A 448 0.24 19.98 -1.40
C TYR A 448 0.97 19.51 -2.65
N GLU A 449 0.34 18.63 -3.40
CA GLU A 449 0.92 18.05 -4.63
C GLU A 449 -0.08 18.08 -5.76
N VAL A 450 0.43 18.36 -6.95
CA VAL A 450 -0.36 18.40 -8.19
C VAL A 450 0.30 17.46 -9.20
N ASN A 451 -0.49 16.52 -9.73
CA ASN A 451 -0.04 15.57 -10.74
C ASN A 451 -0.98 15.60 -11.95
N ALA A 452 -0.48 15.31 -13.13
CA ALA A 452 -1.32 15.08 -14.32
C ALA A 452 -1.67 13.58 -14.37
N VAL A 453 -2.94 13.27 -14.54
CA VAL A 453 -3.41 11.88 -14.63
C VAL A 453 -3.49 11.41 -16.07
N THR A 454 -3.93 12.31 -16.98
CA THR A 454 -4.10 12.00 -18.39
C THR A 454 -3.29 12.99 -19.25
N SER A 455 -3.19 12.72 -20.54
CA SER A 455 -2.48 13.59 -21.49
C SER A 455 -3.47 14.47 -22.26
N GLY A 456 -2.96 15.58 -22.82
CA GLY A 456 -3.75 16.48 -23.64
C GLY A 456 -4.13 17.77 -22.92
N THR A 457 -4.81 18.66 -23.62
CA THR A 457 -5.23 19.96 -23.09
C THR A 457 -6.43 19.86 -22.14
N ASP A 458 -7.15 18.74 -22.19
CA ASP A 458 -8.26 18.39 -21.29
C ASP A 458 -7.84 17.37 -20.21
N ALA A 459 -6.54 17.26 -19.97
CA ALA A 459 -5.97 16.34 -18.97
C ALA A 459 -6.57 16.58 -17.58
N LEU A 460 -6.87 15.50 -16.88
CA LEU A 460 -7.28 15.58 -15.48
C LEU A 460 -6.06 15.89 -14.62
N GLY A 461 -6.18 16.95 -13.83
CA GLY A 461 -5.24 17.26 -12.77
C GLY A 461 -5.67 16.54 -11.50
N GLU A 462 -4.73 15.87 -10.86
CA GLU A 462 -4.93 15.19 -9.60
C GLU A 462 -4.20 15.97 -8.50
N VAL A 463 -4.90 16.29 -7.45
CA VAL A 463 -4.34 17.04 -6.32
C VAL A 463 -4.43 16.18 -5.05
N PHE A 464 -3.34 16.14 -4.31
CA PHE A 464 -3.30 15.58 -2.96
C PHE A 464 -3.01 16.70 -1.96
N VAL A 465 -3.78 16.74 -0.87
CA VAL A 465 -3.52 17.61 0.27
C VAL A 465 -3.35 16.75 1.52
N HIS A 466 -2.36 17.10 2.34
CA HIS A 466 -2.17 16.50 3.66
C HIS A 466 -2.51 17.54 4.69
N LEU A 467 -3.52 17.28 5.50
CA LEU A 467 -4.00 18.20 6.53
C LEU A 467 -3.77 17.61 7.91
N GLU A 468 -3.51 18.51 8.87
CA GLU A 468 -3.40 18.16 10.30
C GLU A 468 -4.32 19.06 11.11
N GLU A 469 -5.12 18.45 11.98
CA GLU A 469 -5.96 19.19 12.93
C GLU A 469 -6.08 18.37 14.22
N ASP A 470 -5.79 19.00 15.34
CA ASP A 470 -5.85 18.38 16.69
C ASP A 470 -5.04 17.07 16.78
N GLY A 471 -3.88 17.02 16.09
CA GLY A 471 -2.99 15.87 16.09
C GLY A 471 -3.40 14.75 15.13
N GLN A 472 -4.57 14.86 14.50
CA GLN A 472 -5.01 13.92 13.47
C GLN A 472 -4.51 14.40 12.10
N GLN A 473 -3.88 13.49 11.37
CA GLN A 473 -3.42 13.78 10.00
C GLN A 473 -4.26 12.97 9.02
N VAL A 474 -4.62 13.58 7.91
CA VAL A 474 -5.38 12.93 6.83
C VAL A 474 -4.84 13.36 5.47
N GLN A 475 -5.04 12.51 4.49
CA GLN A 475 -4.77 12.83 3.09
C GLN A 475 -6.10 12.95 2.34
N GLY A 476 -6.30 14.07 1.66
CA GLY A 476 -7.42 14.27 0.75
C GLY A 476 -6.96 14.22 -0.71
N ARG A 477 -7.84 13.73 -1.56
CA ARG A 477 -7.59 13.62 -3.00
C ARG A 477 -8.73 14.27 -3.78
N GLY A 478 -8.39 15.00 -4.83
CA GLY A 478 -9.38 15.58 -5.74
C GLY A 478 -8.90 15.54 -7.18
N VAL A 479 -9.81 15.29 -8.10
CA VAL A 479 -9.49 15.20 -9.52
C VAL A 479 -10.45 16.09 -10.31
N ALA A 480 -9.93 16.87 -11.23
CA ALA A 480 -10.72 17.70 -12.15
C ALA A 480 -9.83 18.16 -13.32
N THR A 481 -10.44 18.65 -14.38
CA THR A 481 -9.71 19.30 -15.48
C THR A 481 -9.13 20.64 -15.04
N ASP A 482 -9.78 21.32 -14.09
CA ASP A 482 -9.29 22.58 -13.50
C ASP A 482 -8.58 22.28 -12.18
N ILE A 483 -7.32 22.71 -12.06
CA ILE A 483 -6.47 22.43 -10.90
C ILE A 483 -7.03 23.09 -9.62
N VAL A 484 -7.63 24.26 -9.71
CA VAL A 484 -8.20 24.93 -8.53
C VAL A 484 -9.42 24.16 -8.04
N LEU A 485 -10.24 23.66 -8.96
CA LEU A 485 -11.39 22.79 -8.62
C LEU A 485 -10.90 21.47 -8.01
N ALA A 486 -9.86 20.85 -8.60
CA ALA A 486 -9.26 19.64 -8.04
C ALA A 486 -8.73 19.88 -6.62
N SER A 487 -8.10 21.04 -6.40
CA SER A 487 -7.57 21.44 -5.07
C SER A 487 -8.69 21.58 -4.04
N ALA A 488 -9.78 22.24 -4.41
CA ALA A 488 -10.93 22.42 -3.50
C ALA A 488 -11.58 21.06 -3.17
N LYS A 489 -11.72 20.17 -4.17
CA LYS A 489 -12.22 18.80 -3.95
C LYS A 489 -11.30 18.04 -2.98
N ALA A 490 -9.98 18.11 -3.19
CA ALA A 490 -9.00 17.43 -2.31
C ALA A 490 -9.12 17.94 -0.88
N PHE A 491 -9.23 19.25 -0.71
CA PHE A 491 -9.35 19.87 0.60
C PHE A 491 -10.63 19.44 1.33
N ILE A 492 -11.76 19.44 0.62
CA ILE A 492 -13.06 19.00 1.17
C ILE A 492 -13.04 17.51 1.48
N ASN A 493 -12.42 16.68 0.64
CA ASN A 493 -12.25 15.25 0.90
C ASN A 493 -11.47 15.04 2.21
N ALA A 494 -10.39 15.79 2.41
CA ALA A 494 -9.60 15.73 3.65
C ALA A 494 -10.42 16.19 4.86
N LEU A 495 -11.19 17.30 4.73
CA LEU A 495 -12.05 17.76 5.82
C LEU A 495 -13.09 16.71 6.22
N ASN A 496 -13.70 16.03 5.23
CA ASN A 496 -14.66 14.95 5.50
C ASN A 496 -13.99 13.77 6.22
N LYS A 497 -12.73 13.46 5.90
CA LYS A 497 -11.97 12.44 6.62
C LYS A 497 -11.68 12.87 8.08
N LEU A 498 -11.37 14.15 8.30
CA LEU A 498 -11.16 14.69 9.67
C LEU A 498 -12.44 14.64 10.52
N GLU A 499 -13.62 14.63 9.89
CA GLU A 499 -14.91 14.51 10.61
C GLU A 499 -15.13 13.08 11.13
N GLN A 500 -14.45 12.10 10.56
CA GLN A 500 -14.51 10.73 11.08
C GLN A 500 -13.66 10.69 12.35
N LYS A 501 -14.29 11.00 13.48
CA LYS A 501 -13.59 10.91 14.77
C LYS A 501 -13.00 9.51 14.90
N PRO A 502 -11.73 9.38 15.25
CA PRO A 502 -11.28 8.10 15.78
C PRO A 502 -12.19 7.81 16.97
N LYS A 503 -12.88 6.69 16.95
CA LYS A 503 -13.57 6.23 18.14
C LYS A 503 -12.53 6.25 19.27
N GLU A 504 -12.90 6.86 20.40
CA GLU A 504 -11.99 6.97 21.55
C GLU A 504 -11.26 5.64 21.76
N PRO A 505 -9.95 5.67 21.97
CA PRO A 505 -9.22 4.43 22.16
C PRO A 505 -9.85 3.69 23.33
N SER A 506 -10.36 2.49 23.06
CA SER A 506 -10.69 1.56 24.12
C SER A 506 -9.44 1.44 25.00
N VAL A 507 -9.62 1.37 26.29
CA VAL A 507 -8.60 1.44 27.33
C VAL A 507 -7.44 0.46 27.06
N PHE A 508 -6.56 0.83 26.16
CA PHE A 508 -5.26 0.20 26.00
C PHE A 508 -4.24 1.29 26.36
N GLU A 509 -3.81 1.27 27.62
CA GLU A 509 -2.72 2.14 28.04
C GLU A 509 -1.47 1.76 27.24
N PHE A 510 -1.12 2.64 26.29
CA PHE A 510 0.18 2.57 25.65
C PHE A 510 1.20 3.07 26.66
N THR A 511 2.11 2.22 27.10
CA THR A 511 3.35 2.71 27.67
C THR A 511 4.07 3.46 26.56
N GLU A 512 4.17 4.76 26.74
CA GLU A 512 4.78 5.68 25.76
C GLU A 512 6.16 5.18 25.35
N UNK A 513 6.27 4.89 24.33
CA UNK A 513 7.44 4.75 23.88
C UNK A 513 7.97 6.05 23.80
N GLU A 514 8.82 6.24 24.45
CA GLU A 514 9.59 7.47 24.40
C GLU A 514 9.88 7.84 22.95
N SER A 515 9.37 8.96 22.55
CA SER A 515 9.58 9.50 21.20
C SER A 515 11.08 9.58 20.92
N TRP A 516 11.52 8.83 19.94
CA TRP A 516 12.91 8.87 19.49
C TRP A 516 13.16 10.23 18.82
N GLN A 517 14.06 11.02 19.39
CA GLN A 517 14.60 12.20 18.72
C GLN A 517 16.01 11.85 18.27
N PRO A 518 16.31 11.96 16.96
CA PRO A 518 17.68 11.76 16.53
C PRO A 518 18.55 12.89 17.09
N ARG A 519 19.57 12.51 17.84
CA ARG A 519 20.66 13.47 18.15
C ARG A 519 21.61 13.43 16.95
N LEU A 520 21.78 14.59 16.32
CA LEU A 520 22.78 14.82 15.30
C LEU A 520 24.19 14.60 15.87
#